data_ef429b82e885a4a97fcf51b675221505
#
_entry.id   ef429b82e885a4a97fcf51b675221505
#
_cell.length_a   1.000
_cell.length_b   1.000
_cell.length_c   1.000
_cell.angle_alpha   90.00
_cell.angle_beta   90.00
_cell.angle_gamma   90.00
#
_symmetry.space_group_name_H-M   'P 1'
#
loop_
_entity.id
_entity.type
_entity.pdbx_description
1 polymer ?
#
loop_
_entity_poly.entity_id
_entity_poly.type
_entity_poly.pdbx_seq_one_letter_code
_entity_poly.pdbx_strand_id
1 'polypeptide(L)'
;MVLLTYVDESYTDRWFVMAALLVDGPAAVALTHELDRVASAAASAYGLNADVELHGHEIFHAKGAWNAVPVRARVGVFDDLIEAVASQAARIILRAMDVVGQQARYNRPDPPHTVVLQHLLKRVDECITGLGEYALVIADEVDTQARHRADLSSYREVGTVGYRSRKLTRIVDTLHFAPSNASRLVQAADVIAFLYRRVFTVQESDARSRKAKIAMWSRLAPRIHHELCWFPSGAGGQQALWGRDSRLCTKGPR
;
A
#
# COMPACT_ATOMS: atom_id res chain seq x y z
N MET A 1 -6.80 -8.05 20.70
CA MET A 1 -5.52 -8.42 20.03
C MET A 1 -4.89 -7.15 19.45
N VAL A 2 -3.58 -7.13 19.17
CA VAL A 2 -2.93 -6.05 18.43
C VAL A 2 -2.60 -6.55 17.03
N LEU A 3 -3.08 -5.87 15.98
CA LEU A 3 -2.71 -6.14 14.60
C LEU A 3 -1.47 -5.31 14.23
N LEU A 4 -0.52 -5.95 13.57
CA LEU A 4 0.61 -5.31 12.94
C LEU A 4 0.14 -4.67 11.62
N THR A 5 0.45 -3.41 11.40
CA THR A 5 -0.01 -2.65 10.24
C THR A 5 1.20 -2.07 9.53
N TYR A 6 1.54 -2.65 8.39
CA TYR A 6 2.69 -2.24 7.59
C TYR A 6 2.24 -1.25 6.50
N VAL A 7 2.97 -0.15 6.36
CA VAL A 7 2.57 0.97 5.49
C VAL A 7 3.72 1.34 4.58
N ASP A 8 3.40 1.51 3.31
CA ASP A 8 4.31 2.04 2.30
C ASP A 8 3.54 2.76 1.20
N GLU A 9 4.25 3.51 0.33
CA GLU A 9 3.65 4.31 -0.73
C GLU A 9 4.17 3.94 -2.12
N SER A 10 3.40 4.39 -3.12
CA SER A 10 3.79 4.41 -4.52
C SER A 10 3.24 5.66 -5.19
N TYR A 11 4.09 6.42 -5.89
CA TYR A 11 3.68 7.70 -6.43
C TYR A 11 4.20 7.98 -7.84
N THR A 12 3.59 8.97 -8.45
CA THR A 12 4.01 9.68 -9.68
C THR A 12 3.75 11.16 -9.46
N ASP A 13 4.10 12.00 -10.41
CA ASP A 13 3.80 13.44 -10.33
C ASP A 13 2.30 13.73 -10.12
N ARG A 14 1.42 12.86 -10.62
CA ARG A 14 -0.02 13.02 -10.51
C ARG A 14 -0.66 12.25 -9.37
N TRP A 15 -0.19 11.05 -9.07
CA TRP A 15 -0.86 10.14 -8.16
C TRP A 15 0.01 9.82 -6.96
N PHE A 16 -0.53 9.98 -5.78
CA PHE A 16 0.09 9.51 -4.54
C PHE A 16 -0.82 8.46 -3.91
N VAL A 17 -0.26 7.28 -3.65
CA VAL A 17 -0.97 6.11 -3.13
C VAL A 17 -0.24 5.61 -1.90
N MET A 18 -0.98 5.21 -0.87
CA MET A 18 -0.46 4.44 0.27
C MET A 18 -1.28 3.18 0.47
N ALA A 19 -0.60 2.10 0.82
CA ALA A 19 -1.20 0.86 1.28
C ALA A 19 -0.89 0.62 2.76
N ALA A 20 -1.90 0.12 3.48
CA ALA A 20 -1.70 -0.47 4.80
C ALA A 20 -2.08 -1.95 4.74
N LEU A 21 -1.14 -2.81 5.12
CA LEU A 21 -1.30 -4.25 5.24
C LEU A 21 -1.45 -4.60 6.72
N LEU A 22 -2.64 -5.04 7.12
CA LEU A 22 -2.98 -5.39 8.49
C LEU A 22 -2.98 -6.91 8.65
N VAL A 23 -2.17 -7.42 9.55
CA VAL A 23 -2.03 -8.86 9.83
C VAL A 23 -1.91 -9.10 11.34
N ASP A 24 -2.33 -10.27 11.81
CA ASP A 24 -1.99 -10.72 13.16
C ASP A 24 -0.57 -11.30 13.23
N GLY A 25 -0.08 -11.62 14.42
CA GLY A 25 1.28 -12.14 14.61
C GLY A 25 1.56 -13.43 13.82
N PRO A 26 0.70 -14.47 13.91
CA PRO A 26 0.86 -15.68 13.11
C PRO A 26 0.91 -15.45 11.60
N ALA A 27 0.00 -14.63 11.06
CA ALA A 27 -0.02 -14.28 9.64
C ALA A 27 1.22 -13.46 9.23
N ALA A 28 1.70 -12.57 10.11
CA ALA A 28 2.93 -11.81 9.86
C ALA A 28 4.14 -12.74 9.72
N VAL A 29 4.31 -13.71 10.61
CA VAL A 29 5.39 -14.70 10.55
C VAL A 29 5.28 -15.55 9.29
N ALA A 30 4.09 -16.08 8.99
CA ALA A 30 3.86 -16.91 7.81
C ALA A 30 4.14 -16.14 6.52
N LEU A 31 3.67 -14.89 6.42
CA LEU A 31 3.91 -14.06 5.25
C LEU A 31 5.39 -13.71 5.09
N THR A 32 6.09 -13.38 6.17
CA THR A 32 7.54 -13.14 6.12
C THR A 32 8.29 -14.35 5.53
N HIS A 33 7.98 -15.56 6.01
CA HIS A 33 8.61 -16.78 5.49
C HIS A 33 8.31 -17.00 3.99
N GLU A 34 7.07 -16.76 3.55
CA GLU A 34 6.73 -16.89 2.13
C GLU A 34 7.45 -15.84 1.26
N LEU A 35 7.57 -14.61 1.72
CA LEU A 35 8.31 -13.56 1.01
C LEU A 35 9.82 -13.86 0.95
N ASP A 36 10.40 -14.38 2.04
CA ASP A 36 11.79 -14.85 2.06
C ASP A 36 12.01 -16.03 1.10
N ARG A 37 11.04 -16.95 1.00
CA ARG A 37 11.07 -18.04 0.03
C ARG A 37 11.07 -17.52 -1.40
N VAL A 38 10.22 -16.54 -1.72
CA VAL A 38 10.17 -15.90 -3.05
C VAL A 38 11.50 -15.19 -3.37
N ALA A 39 12.04 -14.41 -2.42
CA ALA A 39 13.33 -13.73 -2.58
C ALA A 39 14.48 -14.73 -2.81
N SER A 40 14.55 -15.78 -1.98
CA SER A 40 15.59 -16.81 -2.08
C SER A 40 15.52 -17.60 -3.38
N ALA A 41 14.30 -17.92 -3.86
CA ALA A 41 14.11 -18.59 -5.13
C ALA A 41 14.57 -17.72 -6.30
N ALA A 42 14.23 -16.42 -6.28
CA ALA A 42 14.69 -15.46 -7.28
C ALA A 42 16.22 -15.28 -7.24
N ALA A 43 16.78 -15.15 -6.04
CA ALA A 43 18.23 -15.02 -5.84
C ALA A 43 18.97 -16.22 -6.43
N SER A 44 18.54 -17.43 -6.10
CA SER A 44 19.12 -18.67 -6.61
C SER A 44 18.99 -18.83 -8.13
N ALA A 45 17.83 -18.49 -8.68
CA ALA A 45 17.56 -18.69 -10.11
C ALA A 45 18.26 -17.65 -11.01
N TYR A 46 18.49 -16.43 -10.51
CA TYR A 46 18.97 -15.30 -11.33
C TYR A 46 20.28 -14.68 -10.83
N GLY A 47 20.94 -15.29 -9.84
CA GLY A 47 22.23 -14.83 -9.33
C GLY A 47 22.13 -13.50 -8.57
N LEU A 48 21.00 -13.24 -7.90
CA LEU A 48 20.83 -12.05 -7.06
C LEU A 48 21.40 -12.30 -5.66
N ASN A 49 21.55 -11.22 -4.88
CA ASN A 49 21.90 -11.35 -3.47
C ASN A 49 20.78 -12.07 -2.69
N ALA A 50 21.14 -12.82 -1.66
CA ALA A 50 20.16 -13.56 -0.84
C ALA A 50 19.19 -12.64 -0.09
N ASP A 51 19.63 -11.42 0.19
CA ASP A 51 18.88 -10.35 0.86
C ASP A 51 18.21 -9.37 -0.10
N VAL A 52 18.08 -9.75 -1.40
CA VAL A 52 17.50 -8.87 -2.42
C VAL A 52 16.17 -8.27 -1.96
N GLU A 53 16.04 -6.98 -2.13
CA GLU A 53 14.82 -6.23 -1.82
C GLU A 53 13.72 -6.52 -2.85
N LEU A 54 12.51 -6.74 -2.33
CA LEU A 54 11.32 -7.01 -3.15
C LEU A 54 10.57 -5.68 -3.43
N HIS A 55 11.26 -4.73 -4.08
CA HIS A 55 10.71 -3.42 -4.38
C HIS A 55 9.92 -3.45 -5.70
N GLY A 56 8.62 -3.15 -5.64
CA GLY A 56 7.70 -3.31 -6.77
C GLY A 56 8.10 -2.52 -8.01
N HIS A 57 8.58 -1.28 -7.83
CA HIS A 57 9.07 -0.46 -8.95
C HIS A 57 10.32 -1.04 -9.59
N GLU A 58 11.29 -1.53 -8.83
CA GLU A 58 12.54 -2.11 -9.36
C GLU A 58 12.30 -3.41 -10.09
N ILE A 59 11.53 -4.34 -9.48
CA ILE A 59 11.12 -5.59 -10.11
C ILE A 59 10.43 -5.31 -11.44
N PHE A 60 9.48 -4.38 -11.45
CA PHE A 60 8.69 -4.13 -12.64
C PHE A 60 9.51 -3.48 -13.76
N HIS A 61 10.35 -2.50 -13.44
CA HIS A 61 11.10 -1.69 -14.41
C HIS A 61 12.51 -2.16 -14.68
N ALA A 62 12.92 -3.35 -14.21
CA ALA A 62 14.28 -3.88 -14.36
C ALA A 62 15.33 -2.90 -13.83
N LYS A 63 15.19 -2.44 -12.59
CA LYS A 63 16.16 -1.51 -11.97
C LYS A 63 16.93 -2.19 -10.85
N GLY A 64 18.01 -1.55 -10.41
CA GLY A 64 18.84 -2.06 -9.33
C GLY A 64 19.29 -3.50 -9.57
N ALA A 65 19.12 -4.37 -8.59
CA ALA A 65 19.46 -5.78 -8.67
C ALA A 65 18.68 -6.54 -9.77
N TRP A 66 17.48 -6.05 -10.14
CA TRP A 66 16.58 -6.70 -11.08
C TRP A 66 16.87 -6.41 -12.56
N ASN A 67 17.90 -5.60 -12.88
CA ASN A 67 18.18 -5.12 -14.24
C ASN A 67 18.49 -6.24 -15.25
N ALA A 68 19.17 -7.29 -14.82
CA ALA A 68 19.53 -8.45 -15.65
C ALA A 68 18.47 -9.56 -15.66
N VAL A 69 17.43 -9.46 -14.82
CA VAL A 69 16.42 -10.51 -14.71
C VAL A 69 15.40 -10.40 -15.86
N PRO A 70 15.15 -11.48 -16.61
CA PRO A 70 14.21 -11.46 -17.75
C PRO A 70 12.81 -11.02 -17.34
N VAL A 71 12.11 -10.31 -18.24
CA VAL A 71 10.76 -9.78 -17.95
C VAL A 71 9.76 -10.83 -17.47
N ARG A 72 9.79 -12.05 -18.06
CA ARG A 72 8.89 -13.14 -17.64
C ARG A 72 9.17 -13.59 -16.21
N ALA A 73 10.44 -13.64 -15.82
CA ALA A 73 10.86 -14.00 -14.48
C ALA A 73 10.39 -12.94 -13.46
N ARG A 74 10.61 -11.66 -13.76
CA ARG A 74 10.16 -10.55 -12.91
C ARG A 74 8.64 -10.52 -12.72
N VAL A 75 7.89 -10.79 -13.79
CA VAL A 75 6.43 -10.94 -13.71
C VAL A 75 6.05 -12.14 -12.83
N GLY A 76 6.76 -13.26 -12.94
CA GLY A 76 6.55 -14.43 -12.08
C GLY A 76 6.81 -14.12 -10.61
N VAL A 77 7.95 -13.50 -10.29
CA VAL A 77 8.27 -13.06 -8.92
C VAL A 77 7.20 -12.12 -8.36
N PHE A 78 6.77 -11.15 -9.16
CA PHE A 78 5.71 -10.22 -8.74
C PHE A 78 4.38 -10.96 -8.50
N ASP A 79 4.05 -11.94 -9.33
CA ASP A 79 2.86 -12.78 -9.17
C ASP A 79 2.92 -13.63 -7.89
N ASP A 80 4.07 -14.21 -7.59
CA ASP A 80 4.33 -14.99 -6.35
C ASP A 80 4.22 -14.11 -5.09
N LEU A 81 4.68 -12.85 -5.14
CA LEU A 81 4.52 -11.90 -4.05
C LEU A 81 3.03 -11.59 -3.78
N ILE A 82 2.26 -11.36 -4.83
CA ILE A 82 0.82 -11.13 -4.70
C ILE A 82 0.09 -12.36 -4.17
N GLU A 83 0.48 -13.56 -4.61
CA GLU A 83 -0.07 -14.82 -4.09
C GLU A 83 0.25 -15.01 -2.61
N ALA A 84 1.48 -14.72 -2.19
CA ALA A 84 1.88 -14.79 -0.79
C ALA A 84 0.99 -13.91 0.10
N VAL A 85 0.74 -12.66 -0.31
CA VAL A 85 -0.17 -11.76 0.42
C VAL A 85 -1.61 -12.25 0.38
N ALA A 86 -2.12 -12.65 -0.80
CA ALA A 86 -3.50 -13.06 -0.98
C ALA A 86 -3.86 -14.34 -0.22
N SER A 87 -2.89 -15.24 0.01
CA SER A 87 -3.09 -16.49 0.75
C SER A 87 -3.24 -16.29 2.27
N GLN A 88 -2.80 -15.15 2.81
CA GLN A 88 -2.86 -14.89 4.25
C GLN A 88 -4.20 -14.28 4.69
N ALA A 89 -4.50 -14.40 5.99
CA ALA A 89 -5.62 -13.72 6.65
C ALA A 89 -5.31 -12.22 6.87
N ALA A 90 -5.09 -11.49 5.77
CA ALA A 90 -4.72 -10.08 5.77
C ALA A 90 -5.90 -9.17 5.43
N ARG A 91 -5.84 -7.92 5.90
CA ARG A 91 -6.70 -6.83 5.44
C ARG A 91 -5.86 -5.74 4.82
N ILE A 92 -6.30 -5.20 3.71
CA ILE A 92 -5.60 -4.14 2.99
C ILE A 92 -6.48 -2.90 2.98
N ILE A 93 -5.88 -1.77 3.33
CA ILE A 93 -6.51 -0.45 3.25
C ILE A 93 -5.68 0.40 2.28
N LEU A 94 -6.35 0.97 1.29
CA LEU A 94 -5.73 1.76 0.24
C LEU A 94 -6.26 3.19 0.25
N ARG A 95 -5.34 4.15 0.22
CA ARG A 95 -5.66 5.56 0.09
C ARG A 95 -4.84 6.17 -1.02
N ALA A 96 -5.50 6.97 -1.85
CA ALA A 96 -4.85 7.67 -2.96
C ALA A 96 -5.30 9.12 -3.03
N MET A 97 -4.52 9.93 -3.74
CA MET A 97 -4.81 11.34 -3.99
C MET A 97 -4.40 11.74 -5.40
N ASP A 98 -5.22 12.56 -6.06
CA ASP A 98 -4.86 13.33 -7.26
C ASP A 98 -4.07 14.57 -6.83
N VAL A 99 -2.75 14.50 -6.92
CA VAL A 99 -1.81 15.56 -6.53
C VAL A 99 -1.99 16.81 -7.40
N VAL A 100 -2.17 16.62 -8.70
CA VAL A 100 -2.40 17.74 -9.64
C VAL A 100 -3.71 18.46 -9.30
N GLY A 101 -4.76 17.70 -8.98
CA GLY A 101 -6.03 18.28 -8.53
C GLY A 101 -5.90 19.04 -7.21
N GLN A 102 -5.05 18.56 -6.28
CA GLN A 102 -4.76 19.26 -5.03
C GLN A 102 -4.04 20.59 -5.30
N GLN A 103 -2.99 20.59 -6.11
CA GLN A 103 -2.21 21.78 -6.47
C GLN A 103 -3.06 22.82 -7.20
N ALA A 104 -3.99 22.38 -8.06
CA ALA A 104 -4.89 23.29 -8.76
C ALA A 104 -5.93 23.95 -7.83
N ARG A 105 -6.27 23.30 -6.70
CA ARG A 105 -7.30 23.79 -5.78
C ARG A 105 -6.76 24.66 -4.64
N TYR A 106 -5.56 24.36 -4.13
CA TYR A 106 -5.03 25.00 -2.94
C TYR A 106 -3.77 25.81 -3.25
N ASN A 107 -3.74 27.08 -2.81
CA ASN A 107 -2.56 27.95 -2.98
C ASN A 107 -1.34 27.48 -2.19
N ARG A 108 -1.56 26.77 -1.08
CA ARG A 108 -0.51 26.18 -0.23
C ARG A 108 -0.95 24.77 0.15
N PRO A 109 -0.82 23.81 -0.76
CA PRO A 109 -1.21 22.44 -0.46
C PRO A 109 -0.26 21.80 0.56
N ASP A 110 -0.82 21.04 1.49
CA ASP A 110 -0.03 20.18 2.35
C ASP A 110 0.70 19.11 1.53
N PRO A 111 1.88 18.63 1.99
CA PRO A 111 2.59 17.56 1.32
C PRO A 111 1.70 16.32 1.10
N PRO A 112 1.70 15.72 -0.11
CA PRO A 112 0.86 14.56 -0.43
C PRO A 112 0.99 13.42 0.57
N HIS A 113 2.22 13.11 1.00
CA HIS A 113 2.50 12.10 2.01
C HIS A 113 1.73 12.36 3.31
N THR A 114 1.80 13.58 3.86
CA THR A 114 1.10 13.94 5.11
C THR A 114 -0.42 13.77 4.98
N VAL A 115 -0.99 14.20 3.87
CA VAL A 115 -2.44 14.13 3.64
C VAL A 115 -2.91 12.69 3.49
N VAL A 116 -2.20 11.89 2.67
CA VAL A 116 -2.61 10.51 2.40
C VAL A 116 -2.38 9.63 3.61
N LEU A 117 -1.27 9.82 4.35
CA LEU A 117 -1.02 9.11 5.62
C LEU A 117 -2.11 9.41 6.65
N GLN A 118 -2.49 10.67 6.85
CA GLN A 118 -3.62 11.02 7.73
C GLN A 118 -4.91 10.31 7.31
N HIS A 119 -5.22 10.29 6.02
CA HIS A 119 -6.40 9.61 5.50
C HIS A 119 -6.32 8.09 5.71
N LEU A 120 -5.14 7.50 5.54
CA LEU A 120 -4.90 6.08 5.76
C LEU A 120 -5.09 5.71 7.23
N LEU A 121 -4.43 6.44 8.15
CA LEU A 121 -4.53 6.20 9.59
C LEU A 121 -5.97 6.31 10.11
N LYS A 122 -6.77 7.24 9.58
CA LYS A 122 -8.22 7.32 9.89
C LYS A 122 -8.95 6.01 9.55
N ARG A 123 -8.64 5.41 8.41
CA ARG A 123 -9.28 4.15 7.97
C ARG A 123 -8.74 2.94 8.69
N VAL A 124 -7.48 2.94 9.05
CA VAL A 124 -6.89 1.91 9.93
C VAL A 124 -7.61 1.94 11.28
N ASP A 125 -7.69 3.10 11.94
CA ASP A 125 -8.36 3.25 13.23
C ASP A 125 -9.85 2.86 13.17
N GLU A 126 -10.55 3.20 12.08
CA GLU A 126 -11.95 2.84 11.87
C GLU A 126 -12.13 1.31 11.70
N CYS A 127 -11.29 0.68 10.89
CA CYS A 127 -11.28 -0.77 10.69
C CYS A 127 -11.03 -1.51 12.01
N ILE A 128 -10.00 -1.12 12.74
CA ILE A 128 -9.61 -1.70 14.02
C ILE A 128 -10.68 -1.49 15.09
N THR A 129 -11.34 -0.32 15.11
CA THR A 129 -12.47 -0.06 16.00
C THR A 129 -13.62 -1.03 15.72
N GLY A 130 -13.94 -1.27 14.44
CA GLY A 130 -14.98 -2.23 14.04
C GLY A 130 -14.67 -3.68 14.44
N LEU A 131 -13.39 -4.02 14.60
CA LEU A 131 -12.94 -5.33 15.06
C LEU A 131 -12.84 -5.45 16.59
N GLY A 132 -12.95 -4.34 17.33
CA GLY A 132 -12.69 -4.33 18.78
C GLY A 132 -11.22 -4.49 19.15
N GLU A 133 -10.30 -4.27 18.22
CA GLU A 133 -8.87 -4.55 18.31
C GLU A 133 -8.03 -3.26 18.41
N TYR A 134 -6.71 -3.40 18.40
CA TYR A 134 -5.73 -2.32 18.35
C TYR A 134 -4.76 -2.54 17.17
N ALA A 135 -4.06 -1.48 16.75
CA ALA A 135 -3.03 -1.54 15.71
C ALA A 135 -1.70 -0.95 16.17
N LEU A 136 -0.60 -1.62 15.82
CA LEU A 136 0.74 -1.05 15.83
C LEU A 136 1.13 -0.74 14.39
N VAL A 137 1.48 0.52 14.09
CA VAL A 137 1.79 0.95 12.72
C VAL A 137 3.29 1.00 12.50
N ILE A 138 3.75 0.33 11.46
CA ILE A 138 5.14 0.24 11.02
C ILE A 138 5.18 0.74 9.57
N ALA A 139 5.80 1.87 9.31
CA ALA A 139 5.91 2.48 7.99
C ALA A 139 7.34 2.44 7.47
N ASP A 140 7.52 2.61 6.16
CA ASP A 140 8.84 2.84 5.58
C ASP A 140 9.45 4.14 6.11
N GLU A 141 10.78 4.20 6.16
CA GLU A 141 11.52 5.38 6.64
C GLU A 141 11.36 6.55 5.67
N VAL A 142 11.07 7.71 6.26
CA VAL A 142 10.98 8.99 5.54
C VAL A 142 11.66 10.10 6.33
N ASP A 143 12.18 11.11 5.67
CA ASP A 143 12.84 12.25 6.34
C ASP A 143 11.93 12.98 7.31
N THR A 144 10.61 12.91 7.10
CA THR A 144 9.59 13.60 7.91
C THR A 144 9.03 12.77 9.06
N GLN A 145 9.64 11.63 9.41
CA GLN A 145 9.14 10.69 10.44
C GLN A 145 8.87 11.35 11.81
N ALA A 146 9.72 12.28 12.24
CA ALA A 146 9.51 13.00 13.51
C ALA A 146 8.21 13.81 13.50
N ARG A 147 7.90 14.47 12.38
CA ARG A 147 6.64 15.20 12.19
C ARG A 147 5.44 14.26 12.23
N HIS A 148 5.51 13.13 11.55
CA HIS A 148 4.39 12.15 11.52
C HIS A 148 4.11 11.54 12.89
N ARG A 149 5.14 11.34 13.74
CA ARG A 149 4.95 10.93 15.14
C ARG A 149 4.22 12.01 15.95
N ALA A 150 4.61 13.28 15.79
CA ALA A 150 3.94 14.41 16.43
C ALA A 150 2.49 14.57 15.94
N ASP A 151 2.25 14.42 14.64
CA ASP A 151 0.90 14.45 14.05
C ASP A 151 0.01 13.35 14.65
N LEU A 152 0.50 12.11 14.79
CA LEU A 152 -0.26 11.03 15.42
C LEU A 152 -0.60 11.34 16.87
N SER A 153 0.34 11.89 17.65
CA SER A 153 0.06 12.32 19.02
C SER A 153 -1.08 13.34 19.06
N SER A 154 -1.02 14.36 18.21
CA SER A 154 -2.09 15.35 18.07
C SER A 154 -3.43 14.71 17.65
N TYR A 155 -3.42 13.75 16.72
CA TYR A 155 -4.64 13.06 16.26
C TYR A 155 -5.31 12.24 17.37
N ARG A 156 -4.56 11.79 18.37
CA ARG A 156 -5.11 11.12 19.55
C ARG A 156 -5.78 12.09 20.50
N GLU A 157 -5.21 13.25 20.68
CA GLU A 157 -5.66 14.26 21.65
C GLU A 157 -6.83 15.08 21.12
N VAL A 158 -6.64 15.72 19.97
CA VAL A 158 -7.60 16.67 19.39
C VAL A 158 -8.35 16.14 18.18
N GLY A 159 -7.84 15.09 17.53
CA GLY A 159 -8.42 14.49 16.33
C GLY A 159 -7.72 14.95 15.04
N THR A 160 -8.03 14.25 13.96
CA THR A 160 -7.49 14.54 12.62
C THR A 160 -8.10 15.81 12.04
N VAL A 161 -7.35 16.50 11.19
CA VAL A 161 -7.84 17.72 10.53
C VAL A 161 -8.80 17.37 9.37
N GLY A 162 -9.73 18.29 9.05
CA GLY A 162 -10.57 18.25 7.86
C GLY A 162 -11.85 17.44 8.01
N TYR A 163 -12.43 17.05 6.88
CA TYR A 163 -13.72 16.38 6.82
C TYR A 163 -13.72 15.05 7.59
N ARG A 164 -14.78 14.83 8.40
CA ARG A 164 -14.91 13.68 9.31
C ARG A 164 -13.69 13.54 10.23
N SER A 165 -13.33 14.65 10.90
CA SER A 165 -12.34 14.62 11.97
C SER A 165 -12.69 13.56 13.00
N ARG A 166 -11.67 12.81 13.47
CA ARG A 166 -11.83 11.83 14.55
C ARG A 166 -10.55 11.66 15.33
N LYS A 167 -10.67 11.29 16.59
CA LYS A 167 -9.53 10.87 17.41
C LYS A 167 -9.12 9.46 17.03
N LEU A 168 -7.82 9.24 16.88
CA LEU A 168 -7.25 7.93 16.57
C LEU A 168 -6.92 7.17 17.85
N THR A 169 -7.91 6.47 18.41
CA THR A 169 -7.82 5.86 19.75
C THR A 169 -7.36 4.40 19.75
N ARG A 170 -7.31 3.78 18.58
CA ARG A 170 -6.97 2.35 18.45
C ARG A 170 -5.57 2.09 17.88
N ILE A 171 -4.87 3.12 17.46
CA ILE A 171 -3.45 3.02 17.07
C ILE A 171 -2.62 3.17 18.34
N VAL A 172 -1.92 2.13 18.75
CA VAL A 172 -1.12 2.12 19.99
C VAL A 172 0.25 2.75 19.80
N ASP A 173 0.81 3.27 20.91
CA ASP A 173 2.15 3.82 21.00
C ASP A 173 2.40 4.97 20.01
N THR A 174 3.29 4.80 19.05
CA THR A 174 3.69 5.81 18.06
C THR A 174 3.69 5.22 16.65
N LEU A 175 4.02 6.02 15.63
CA LEU A 175 4.41 5.47 14.33
C LEU A 175 5.85 4.95 14.43
N HIS A 176 6.02 3.66 14.19
CA HIS A 176 7.32 3.04 14.03
C HIS A 176 7.75 3.17 12.57
N PHE A 177 9.03 3.40 12.35
CA PHE A 177 9.61 3.45 11.01
C PHE A 177 10.72 2.40 10.93
N ALA A 178 10.70 1.64 9.86
CA ALA A 178 11.66 0.58 9.60
C ALA A 178 12.22 0.73 8.18
N PRO A 179 13.52 0.56 7.96
CA PRO A 179 14.07 0.58 6.61
C PRO A 179 13.46 -0.56 5.78
N SER A 180 13.02 -0.25 4.55
CA SER A 180 12.32 -1.21 3.69
C SER A 180 13.16 -2.47 3.42
N ASN A 181 14.47 -2.32 3.25
CA ASN A 181 15.39 -3.45 3.04
C ASN A 181 15.47 -4.44 4.22
N ALA A 182 15.08 -4.02 5.43
CA ALA A 182 15.06 -4.86 6.64
C ALA A 182 13.68 -5.45 6.96
N SER A 183 12.63 -5.09 6.21
CA SER A 183 11.25 -5.50 6.52
C SER A 183 10.51 -6.05 5.30
N ARG A 184 10.37 -7.37 5.21
CA ARG A 184 9.59 -8.03 4.15
C ARG A 184 8.13 -7.55 4.09
N LEU A 185 7.55 -7.19 5.21
CA LEU A 185 6.14 -6.77 5.25
C LEU A 185 5.96 -5.29 4.85
N VAL A 186 6.96 -4.43 5.05
CA VAL A 186 7.00 -3.10 4.42
C VAL A 186 7.15 -3.26 2.90
N GLN A 187 8.05 -4.13 2.42
CA GLN A 187 8.17 -4.45 0.99
C GLN A 187 6.85 -5.00 0.40
N ALA A 188 6.09 -5.80 1.15
CA ALA A 188 4.77 -6.25 0.72
C ALA A 188 3.79 -5.07 0.58
N ALA A 189 3.83 -4.09 1.48
CA ALA A 189 3.00 -2.89 1.39
C ALA A 189 3.38 -2.04 0.15
N ASP A 190 4.69 -1.88 -0.17
CA ASP A 190 5.15 -1.25 -1.42
C ASP A 190 4.57 -1.95 -2.65
N VAL A 191 4.74 -3.28 -2.75
CA VAL A 191 4.23 -4.07 -3.89
C VAL A 191 2.71 -3.90 -4.06
N ILE A 192 1.95 -3.87 -2.96
CA ILE A 192 0.50 -3.62 -2.98
C ILE A 192 0.20 -2.21 -3.48
N ALA A 193 0.87 -1.19 -2.94
CA ALA A 193 0.67 0.21 -3.34
C ALA A 193 1.04 0.42 -4.82
N PHE A 194 2.17 -0.17 -5.26
CA PHE A 194 2.61 -0.14 -6.64
C PHE A 194 1.60 -0.80 -7.59
N LEU A 195 1.13 -2.02 -7.28
CA LEU A 195 0.15 -2.72 -8.10
C LEU A 195 -1.14 -1.93 -8.20
N TYR A 196 -1.68 -1.44 -7.08
CA TYR A 196 -2.89 -0.62 -7.05
C TYR A 196 -2.75 0.61 -7.94
N ARG A 197 -1.71 1.42 -7.73
CA ARG A 197 -1.46 2.58 -8.57
C ARG A 197 -1.41 2.21 -10.04
N ARG A 198 -0.64 1.16 -10.39
CA ARG A 198 -0.46 0.74 -11.78
C ARG A 198 -1.75 0.23 -12.44
N VAL A 199 -2.58 -0.53 -11.70
CA VAL A 199 -3.85 -1.04 -12.22
C VAL A 199 -4.77 0.11 -12.62
N PHE A 200 -4.84 1.17 -11.82
CA PHE A 200 -5.85 2.22 -12.01
C PHE A 200 -5.34 3.47 -12.75
N THR A 201 -4.02 3.63 -12.87
CA THR A 201 -3.45 4.85 -13.49
C THR A 201 -2.66 4.60 -14.77
N VAL A 202 -2.33 3.33 -15.09
CA VAL A 202 -1.51 2.99 -16.26
C VAL A 202 -2.29 2.11 -17.22
N GLN A 203 -2.43 2.57 -18.45
CA GLN A 203 -2.99 1.76 -19.54
C GLN A 203 -1.85 0.97 -20.21
N GLU A 204 -1.87 -0.36 -20.06
CA GLU A 204 -0.89 -1.23 -20.70
C GLU A 204 -1.18 -1.37 -22.19
N SER A 205 -0.18 -1.17 -23.04
CA SER A 205 -0.26 -1.36 -24.48
C SER A 205 -0.26 -2.85 -24.86
N ASP A 206 0.52 -3.68 -24.14
CA ASP A 206 0.58 -5.14 -24.39
C ASP A 206 -0.56 -5.87 -23.69
N ALA A 207 -1.27 -6.74 -24.45
CA ALA A 207 -2.42 -7.48 -23.94
C ALA A 207 -2.06 -8.51 -22.85
N ARG A 208 -0.85 -9.11 -22.90
CA ARG A 208 -0.38 -10.07 -21.89
C ARG A 208 -0.07 -9.36 -20.58
N SER A 209 0.60 -8.22 -20.63
CA SER A 209 0.87 -7.37 -19.46
C SER A 209 -0.43 -6.92 -18.80
N ARG A 210 -1.42 -6.53 -19.60
CA ARG A 210 -2.76 -6.16 -19.11
C ARG A 210 -3.43 -7.34 -18.41
N LYS A 211 -3.42 -8.52 -19.03
CA LYS A 211 -4.01 -9.74 -18.45
C LYS A 211 -3.35 -10.15 -17.14
N ALA A 212 -2.01 -10.14 -17.09
CA ALA A 212 -1.25 -10.45 -15.87
C ALA A 212 -1.60 -9.47 -14.74
N LYS A 213 -1.57 -8.16 -15.02
CA LYS A 213 -1.91 -7.12 -14.06
C LYS A 213 -3.32 -7.28 -13.47
N ILE A 214 -4.31 -7.57 -14.31
CA ILE A 214 -5.70 -7.81 -13.88
C ILE A 214 -5.80 -9.09 -13.05
N ALA A 215 -5.11 -10.17 -13.42
CA ALA A 215 -5.12 -11.43 -12.69
C ALA A 215 -4.53 -11.25 -11.27
N MET A 216 -3.39 -10.57 -11.14
CA MET A 216 -2.78 -10.22 -9.84
C MET A 216 -3.74 -9.41 -8.98
N TRP A 217 -4.34 -8.36 -9.55
CA TRP A 217 -5.31 -7.55 -8.83
C TRP A 217 -6.53 -8.35 -8.37
N SER A 218 -7.09 -9.19 -9.24
CA SER A 218 -8.26 -10.02 -8.91
C SER A 218 -7.99 -10.98 -7.76
N ARG A 219 -6.75 -11.49 -7.60
CA ARG A 219 -6.34 -12.30 -6.46
C ARG A 219 -6.27 -11.49 -5.16
N LEU A 220 -5.74 -10.27 -5.25
CA LEU A 220 -5.56 -9.40 -4.10
C LEU A 220 -6.89 -8.76 -3.65
N ALA A 221 -7.82 -8.50 -4.58
CA ALA A 221 -9.07 -7.78 -4.35
C ALA A 221 -9.92 -8.31 -3.17
N PRO A 222 -10.03 -9.63 -2.90
CA PRO A 222 -10.75 -10.14 -1.73
C PRO A 222 -10.16 -9.71 -0.38
N ARG A 223 -8.91 -9.27 -0.34
CA ARG A 223 -8.23 -8.76 0.87
C ARG A 223 -8.40 -7.26 1.07
N ILE A 224 -8.94 -6.55 0.08
CA ILE A 224 -9.17 -5.11 0.16
C ILE A 224 -10.37 -4.83 1.07
N HIS A 225 -10.09 -4.32 2.26
CA HIS A 225 -11.10 -3.91 3.22
C HIS A 225 -11.64 -2.52 2.91
N HIS A 226 -10.78 -1.61 2.45
CA HIS A 226 -11.15 -0.25 2.10
C HIS A 226 -10.25 0.31 1.00
N GLU A 227 -10.87 1.03 0.09
CA GLU A 227 -10.17 1.70 -1.01
C GLU A 227 -10.86 3.03 -1.32
N LEU A 228 -10.08 4.10 -1.41
CA LEU A 228 -10.61 5.40 -1.82
C LEU A 228 -9.51 6.33 -2.35
N CYS A 229 -9.81 7.05 -3.42
CA CYS A 229 -9.00 8.14 -3.95
C CYS A 229 -9.67 9.49 -3.68
N TRP A 230 -8.87 10.46 -3.22
CA TRP A 230 -9.33 11.83 -3.07
C TRP A 230 -9.03 12.65 -4.32
N PHE A 231 -10.08 13.28 -4.88
CA PHE A 231 -10.03 14.17 -6.04
C PHE A 231 -10.41 15.59 -5.61
N PRO A 232 -9.43 16.44 -5.25
CA PRO A 232 -9.72 17.77 -4.70
C PRO A 232 -10.42 18.72 -5.66
N SER A 233 -10.25 18.55 -6.97
CA SER A 233 -10.83 19.41 -8.01
C SER A 233 -12.23 19.01 -8.47
N GLY A 234 -12.73 17.83 -8.05
CA GLY A 234 -14.02 17.30 -8.51
C GLY A 234 -15.19 17.66 -7.60
N ALA A 235 -16.38 17.82 -8.16
CA ALA A 235 -17.63 18.04 -7.43
C ALA A 235 -18.01 16.86 -6.51
N GLY A 236 -17.32 15.72 -6.61
CA GLY A 236 -17.61 14.48 -5.88
C GLY A 236 -16.66 14.14 -4.72
N GLY A 237 -15.62 14.94 -4.46
CA GLY A 237 -14.73 14.77 -3.29
C GLY A 237 -13.92 13.49 -3.27
N GLN A 238 -14.46 12.36 -2.84
CA GLN A 238 -13.73 11.09 -2.70
C GLN A 238 -14.42 9.98 -3.50
N GLN A 239 -13.64 9.31 -4.35
CA GLN A 239 -14.13 8.19 -5.17
C GLN A 239 -13.10 7.06 -5.21
N ALA A 240 -13.56 5.81 -5.35
CA ALA A 240 -12.68 4.70 -5.68
C ALA A 240 -12.07 4.90 -7.07
N LEU A 241 -10.77 4.60 -7.24
CA LEU A 241 -10.13 4.75 -8.56
C LEU A 241 -10.77 3.82 -9.61
N TRP A 242 -11.23 2.66 -9.22
CA TRP A 242 -11.89 1.69 -10.09
C TRP A 242 -13.37 1.96 -10.36
N GLY A 243 -14.02 2.84 -9.62
CA GLY A 243 -15.39 3.26 -9.92
C GLY A 243 -15.56 4.04 -11.22
N ARG A 244 -14.47 4.39 -11.91
CA ARG A 244 -14.50 5.05 -13.22
C ARG A 244 -14.43 4.09 -14.41
N ASP A 245 -13.95 2.84 -14.21
CA ASP A 245 -13.95 1.83 -15.27
C ASP A 245 -14.81 0.64 -14.84
N SER A 246 -16.12 0.78 -15.08
CA SER A 246 -17.16 -0.19 -14.70
C SER A 246 -16.98 -1.60 -15.28
N ARG A 247 -15.97 -1.82 -16.13
CA ARG A 247 -15.64 -3.11 -16.74
C ARG A 247 -14.78 -4.02 -15.86
N LEU A 248 -14.25 -3.52 -14.73
CA LEU A 248 -13.42 -4.30 -13.81
C LEU A 248 -14.13 -4.62 -12.48
N CYS A 249 -15.33 -4.09 -12.27
CA CYS A 249 -16.09 -4.29 -11.05
C CYS A 249 -16.95 -5.57 -11.15
N THR A 250 -16.37 -6.73 -10.86
CA THR A 250 -17.16 -7.87 -10.38
C THR A 250 -17.44 -7.62 -8.90
N LYS A 251 -18.68 -7.31 -8.58
CA LYS A 251 -19.15 -7.16 -7.21
C LYS A 251 -18.77 -8.41 -6.41
N GLY A 252 -17.81 -8.28 -5.49
CA GLY A 252 -17.65 -9.24 -4.40
C GLY A 252 -18.85 -9.16 -3.45
N PRO A 253 -19.18 -10.23 -2.72
CA PRO A 253 -20.34 -10.29 -1.85
C PRO A 253 -20.26 -9.24 -0.73
N ARG A 254 -21.44 -8.71 -0.35
CA ARG A 254 -21.67 -7.76 0.73
C ARG A 254 -21.36 -8.37 2.09
#